data_8ef1e2efa4248d838e5b6aa8c3838d4c
#
_entry.id   8ef1e2efa4248d838e5b6aa8c3838d4c
#
_cell.length_a   1.000
_cell.length_b   1.000
_cell.length_c   1.000
_cell.angle_alpha   90.00
_cell.angle_beta   90.00
_cell.angle_gamma   90.00
#
_symmetry.space_group_name_H-M   'P 1'
#
loop_
_entity.id
_entity.type
_entity.pdbx_description
1 polymer ?
#
loop_
_entity_poly.entity_id
_entity_poly.type
_entity_poly.pdbx_seq_one_letter_code
_entity_poly.pdbx_strand_id
1 'polypeptide(L)'
;MLAQSVGGKGSARLRVEFARDGLRDLLSFVTKPATVQLTLGASLVTGGDLRATFPVEVVPEKKRAIRQVGPNPLNPEAVVTLDVSKSGPVSLRVYDLNGRLVRTLFEAEGTEWQTIDVRFDGRDAGGRSLASGRYFLRSDMADGVDVTTVTILK
;
A
#
# COMPACT_ATOMS: atom_id res chain seq x y z
N MET A 1 9.97 16.86 18.07
CA MET A 1 9.45 16.33 19.34
C MET A 1 9.06 17.51 20.21
N LEU A 2 7.79 17.72 20.44
CA LEU A 2 7.28 18.79 21.32
C LEU A 2 6.69 18.13 22.55
N ALA A 3 7.27 18.40 23.70
CA ALA A 3 6.73 17.95 24.99
C ALA A 3 6.11 19.15 25.73
N GLN A 4 4.84 19.04 26.06
CA GLN A 4 4.14 20.06 26.87
C GLN A 4 3.73 19.44 28.21
N SER A 5 4.21 20.04 29.31
CA SER A 5 3.84 19.65 30.68
C SER A 5 2.67 20.51 31.16
N VAL A 6 1.60 19.88 31.59
CA VAL A 6 0.50 20.53 32.32
C VAL A 6 0.43 19.92 33.71
N GLY A 7 0.87 20.66 34.72
CA GLY A 7 0.92 20.21 36.09
C GLY A 7 -0.23 20.77 36.94
N GLY A 8 -0.92 19.87 37.65
CA GLY A 8 -1.78 20.14 38.79
C GLY A 8 -1.45 19.13 39.89
N LYS A 9 -1.71 19.49 41.17
CA LYS A 9 -1.34 18.65 42.35
C LYS A 9 -1.59 17.14 42.13
N GLY A 10 -0.50 16.38 41.98
CA GLY A 10 -0.50 14.92 42.05
C GLY A 10 -0.52 14.11 40.77
N SER A 11 -0.67 14.72 39.57
CA SER A 11 -0.53 13.98 38.34
C SER A 11 0.07 14.86 37.23
N ALA A 12 1.16 14.42 36.61
CA ALA A 12 1.72 15.04 35.42
C ALA A 12 1.23 14.28 34.18
N ARG A 13 0.75 15.00 33.17
CA ARG A 13 0.44 14.43 31.88
C ARG A 13 1.52 14.82 30.88
N LEU A 14 2.17 13.85 30.29
CA LEU A 14 3.11 14.05 29.19
C LEU A 14 2.40 13.75 27.89
N ARG A 15 2.32 14.73 27.01
CA ARG A 15 1.86 14.52 25.63
C ARG A 15 3.08 14.43 24.73
N VAL A 16 3.23 13.32 24.02
CA VAL A 16 4.31 13.10 23.06
C VAL A 16 3.70 12.97 21.69
N GLU A 17 4.16 13.81 20.76
CA GLU A 17 3.76 13.74 19.36
C GLU A 17 4.92 13.19 18.53
N PHE A 18 4.64 12.17 17.74
CA PHE A 18 5.62 11.56 16.85
C PHE A 18 5.35 11.98 15.41
N ALA A 19 6.41 12.24 14.65
CA ALA A 19 6.29 12.35 13.21
C ALA A 19 5.84 10.99 12.64
N ARG A 20 4.83 11.02 11.78
CA ARG A 20 4.21 9.82 11.20
C ARG A 20 5.21 8.93 10.49
N ASP A 21 6.16 9.55 9.78
CA ASP A 21 7.19 8.84 9.02
C ASP A 21 8.17 8.11 9.92
N GLY A 22 8.59 8.70 11.02
CA GLY A 22 9.50 8.07 11.99
C GLY A 22 8.88 6.83 12.69
N LEU A 23 7.57 6.86 12.96
CA LEU A 23 6.85 5.69 13.50
C LEU A 23 6.67 4.61 12.43
N ARG A 24 6.43 4.98 11.18
CA ARG A 24 6.31 4.06 10.05
C ARG A 24 7.60 3.27 9.84
N ASP A 25 8.74 3.96 9.86
CA ASP A 25 10.06 3.32 9.70
C ASP A 25 10.38 2.39 10.88
N LEU A 26 10.10 2.84 12.11
CA LEU A 26 10.31 2.04 13.32
C LEU A 26 9.46 0.76 13.33
N LEU A 27 8.25 0.80 12.77
CA LEU A 27 7.28 -0.31 12.77
C LEU A 27 7.24 -1.07 11.44
N SER A 28 8.15 -0.80 10.52
CA SER A 28 8.21 -1.40 9.18
C SER A 28 8.36 -2.93 9.18
N PHE A 29 8.88 -3.51 10.28
CA PHE A 29 8.99 -4.96 10.46
C PHE A 29 7.64 -5.65 10.72
N VAL A 30 6.58 -4.89 11.05
CA VAL A 30 5.25 -5.44 11.30
C VAL A 30 4.53 -5.62 9.97
N THR A 31 4.46 -6.85 9.49
CA THR A 31 3.86 -7.21 8.17
C THR A 31 2.41 -7.72 8.28
N LYS A 32 1.94 -7.99 9.49
CA LYS A 32 0.56 -8.43 9.79
C LYS A 32 0.04 -7.64 10.99
N PRO A 33 -1.28 -7.47 11.15
CA PRO A 33 -1.85 -6.84 12.35
C PRO A 33 -1.29 -7.50 13.62
N ALA A 34 -0.70 -6.69 14.49
CA ALA A 34 -0.06 -7.14 15.71
C ALA A 34 -0.12 -6.08 16.81
N THR A 35 -0.18 -6.51 18.06
CA THR A 35 0.01 -5.64 19.21
C THR A 35 1.48 -5.59 19.56
N VAL A 36 2.08 -4.42 19.47
CA VAL A 36 3.50 -4.17 19.79
C VAL A 36 3.60 -3.39 21.08
N GLN A 37 4.55 -3.74 21.94
CA GLN A 37 4.84 -2.97 23.14
C GLN A 37 5.80 -1.83 22.79
N LEU A 38 5.32 -0.58 22.87
CA LEU A 38 6.17 0.59 22.73
C LEU A 38 6.63 1.05 24.11
N THR A 39 7.95 1.21 24.26
CA THR A 39 8.55 1.78 25.47
C THR A 39 9.11 3.17 25.16
N LEU A 40 8.60 4.17 25.84
CA LEU A 40 9.15 5.51 25.85
C LEU A 40 10.12 5.66 27.01
N GLY A 41 11.31 6.16 26.73
CA GLY A 41 12.29 6.56 27.74
C GLY A 41 12.55 8.06 27.63
N ALA A 42 12.60 8.76 28.75
CA ALA A 42 12.99 10.15 28.83
C ALA A 42 13.84 10.40 30.09
N SER A 43 14.92 11.16 29.93
CA SER A 43 15.74 11.64 31.05
C SER A 43 15.26 13.04 31.44
N LEU A 44 15.05 13.23 32.73
CA LEU A 44 14.60 14.52 33.28
C LEU A 44 15.80 15.44 33.49
N VAL A 45 15.65 16.72 33.18
CA VAL A 45 16.70 17.73 33.39
C VAL A 45 17.05 17.89 34.89
N THR A 46 16.10 17.56 35.77
CA THR A 46 16.27 17.56 37.25
C THR A 46 16.91 16.29 37.79
N GLY A 47 17.32 15.37 36.93
CA GLY A 47 17.81 14.02 37.27
C GLY A 47 16.68 13.02 37.41
N GLY A 48 16.96 11.79 36.96
CA GLY A 48 16.01 10.67 36.93
C GLY A 48 15.54 10.32 35.53
N ASP A 49 15.18 9.04 35.36
CA ASP A 49 14.66 8.51 34.10
C ASP A 49 13.19 8.16 34.23
N LEU A 50 12.43 8.47 33.20
CA LEU A 50 11.04 8.10 33.05
C LEU A 50 10.94 7.02 31.98
N ARG A 51 10.23 5.92 32.30
CA ARG A 51 9.90 4.89 31.31
C ARG A 51 8.41 4.60 31.36
N ALA A 52 7.80 4.54 30.21
CA ALA A 52 6.42 4.14 30.07
C ALA A 52 6.30 3.12 28.94
N THR A 53 5.68 1.97 29.21
CA THR A 53 5.41 0.93 28.22
C THR A 53 3.91 0.82 28.04
N PHE A 54 3.46 0.82 26.80
CA PHE A 54 2.04 0.70 26.45
C PHE A 54 1.86 -0.13 25.17
N PRO A 55 0.79 -0.92 25.11
CA PRO A 55 0.46 -1.68 23.91
C PRO A 55 -0.04 -0.74 22.80
N VAL A 56 0.44 -0.96 21.59
CA VAL A 56 -0.04 -0.28 20.38
C VAL A 56 -0.47 -1.34 19.38
N GLU A 57 -1.69 -1.23 18.89
CA GLU A 57 -2.15 -2.05 17.80
C GLU A 57 -1.62 -1.45 16.48
N VAL A 58 -0.80 -2.21 15.78
CA VAL A 58 -0.23 -1.83 14.49
C VAL A 58 -0.96 -2.60 13.41
N VAL A 59 -1.68 -1.87 12.57
CA VAL A 59 -2.31 -2.42 11.37
C VAL A 59 -1.48 -1.92 10.18
N PRO A 60 -0.67 -2.80 9.56
CA PRO A 60 0.13 -2.40 8.41
C PRO A 60 -0.78 -2.00 7.25
N GLU A 61 -0.44 -0.91 6.60
CA GLU A 61 -1.13 -0.49 5.40
C GLU A 61 -0.89 -1.54 4.30
N LYS A 62 -1.96 -2.09 3.73
CA LYS A 62 -1.83 -3.04 2.63
C LYS A 62 -1.17 -2.32 1.45
N LYS A 63 0.07 -2.68 1.14
CA LYS A 63 0.79 -2.13 0.00
C LYS A 63 0.01 -2.52 -1.26
N ARG A 64 -0.38 -1.54 -2.05
CA ARG A 64 -1.06 -1.81 -3.32
C ARG A 64 -0.07 -2.39 -4.30
N ALA A 65 -0.43 -3.52 -4.89
CA ALA A 65 0.34 -4.14 -5.95
C ALA A 65 0.28 -3.29 -7.24
N ILE A 66 -0.89 -2.73 -7.55
CA ILE A 66 -1.06 -1.79 -8.66
C ILE A 66 -0.79 -0.37 -8.14
N ARG A 67 0.43 0.13 -8.36
CA ARG A 67 0.84 1.45 -7.92
C ARG A 67 0.22 2.56 -8.73
N GLN A 68 0.18 2.41 -10.06
CA GLN A 68 -0.27 3.43 -11.00
C GLN A 68 -0.94 2.83 -12.22
N VAL A 69 -1.94 3.51 -12.73
CA VAL A 69 -2.55 3.28 -14.05
C VAL A 69 -2.64 4.62 -14.74
N GLY A 70 -1.95 4.78 -15.86
CA GLY A 70 -1.96 6.07 -16.56
C GLY A 70 -1.56 5.99 -18.04
N PRO A 71 -2.19 6.84 -18.83
CA PRO A 71 -3.31 7.72 -18.54
C PRO A 71 -4.62 6.98 -18.21
N ASN A 72 -5.44 7.58 -17.35
CA ASN A 72 -6.79 7.08 -17.06
C ASN A 72 -7.76 8.27 -17.03
N PRO A 73 -8.62 8.44 -18.02
CA PRO A 73 -8.99 7.49 -19.09
C PRO A 73 -7.85 7.12 -20.04
N LEU A 74 -7.88 5.85 -20.53
CA LEU A 74 -6.94 5.31 -21.50
C LEU A 74 -7.15 5.96 -22.87
N ASN A 75 -6.06 6.51 -23.47
CA ASN A 75 -6.09 7.07 -24.81
C ASN A 75 -4.64 7.23 -25.37
N PRO A 76 -4.21 6.55 -26.39
CA PRO A 76 -4.75 5.28 -26.93
C PRO A 76 -4.33 4.07 -26.09
N GLU A 77 -3.36 4.22 -25.20
CA GLU A 77 -2.84 3.19 -24.30
C GLU A 77 -2.61 3.72 -22.91
N ALA A 78 -2.54 2.83 -21.94
CA ALA A 78 -2.13 3.13 -20.56
C ALA A 78 -0.98 2.22 -20.14
N VAL A 79 -0.16 2.71 -19.22
CA VAL A 79 0.83 1.90 -18.51
C VAL A 79 0.30 1.58 -17.12
N VAL A 80 0.33 0.30 -16.77
CA VAL A 80 0.00 -0.20 -15.44
C VAL A 80 1.31 -0.56 -14.74
N THR A 81 1.64 0.16 -13.68
CA THR A 81 2.84 -0.08 -12.89
C THR A 81 2.51 -0.97 -11.71
N LEU A 82 3.19 -2.11 -11.61
CA LEU A 82 3.07 -3.08 -10.53
C LEU A 82 4.33 -3.02 -9.64
N ASP A 83 4.13 -3.05 -8.33
CA ASP A 83 5.22 -3.21 -7.36
C ASP A 83 5.14 -4.61 -6.75
N VAL A 84 6.16 -5.41 -6.95
CA VAL A 84 6.28 -6.77 -6.42
C VAL A 84 6.84 -6.70 -5.01
N SER A 85 6.04 -7.00 -4.00
CA SER A 85 6.43 -6.96 -2.58
C SER A 85 7.03 -8.27 -2.08
N LYS A 86 6.82 -9.38 -2.82
CA LYS A 86 7.35 -10.70 -2.49
C LYS A 86 7.57 -11.51 -3.77
N SER A 87 8.70 -12.18 -3.87
CA SER A 87 9.00 -13.07 -5.00
C SER A 87 7.96 -14.17 -5.17
N GLY A 88 7.59 -14.46 -6.40
CA GLY A 88 6.61 -15.49 -6.76
C GLY A 88 5.80 -15.12 -8.00
N PRO A 89 4.73 -15.87 -8.28
CA PRO A 89 3.90 -15.65 -9.47
C PRO A 89 3.21 -14.29 -9.41
N VAL A 90 3.26 -13.56 -10.51
CA VAL A 90 2.62 -12.27 -10.73
C VAL A 90 1.75 -12.36 -11.98
N SER A 91 0.50 -11.95 -11.87
CA SER A 91 -0.38 -11.81 -13.02
C SER A 91 -1.14 -10.49 -12.99
N LEU A 92 -1.43 -9.96 -14.18
CA LEU A 92 -2.29 -8.80 -14.37
C LEU A 92 -3.34 -9.13 -15.43
N ARG A 93 -4.61 -9.01 -15.06
CA ARG A 93 -5.75 -9.38 -15.91
C ARG A 93 -6.78 -8.26 -15.97
N VAL A 94 -7.43 -8.14 -17.12
CA VAL A 94 -8.53 -7.19 -17.38
C VAL A 94 -9.85 -7.94 -17.35
N TYR A 95 -10.84 -7.37 -16.66
CA TYR A 95 -12.20 -7.89 -16.57
C TYR A 95 -13.20 -6.81 -16.94
N ASP A 96 -14.33 -7.23 -17.54
CA ASP A 96 -15.48 -6.37 -17.75
C ASP A 96 -16.31 -6.17 -16.46
N LEU A 97 -17.36 -5.34 -16.54
CA LEU A 97 -18.24 -5.06 -15.40
C LEU A 97 -19.03 -6.30 -14.90
N ASN A 98 -19.14 -7.34 -15.72
CA ASN A 98 -19.80 -8.60 -15.36
C ASN A 98 -18.82 -9.60 -14.73
N GLY A 99 -17.54 -9.21 -14.54
CA GLY A 99 -16.50 -10.07 -13.99
C GLY A 99 -15.95 -11.09 -15.00
N ARG A 100 -16.25 -10.95 -16.31
CA ARG A 100 -15.73 -11.81 -17.33
C ARG A 100 -14.30 -11.38 -17.69
N LEU A 101 -13.37 -12.35 -17.76
CA LEU A 101 -12.01 -12.12 -18.22
C LEU A 101 -11.99 -11.64 -19.68
N VAL A 102 -11.41 -10.49 -19.92
CA VAL A 102 -11.26 -9.88 -21.24
C VAL A 102 -9.89 -10.19 -21.84
N ARG A 103 -8.83 -10.04 -21.02
CA ARG A 103 -7.43 -10.28 -21.45
C ARG A 103 -6.52 -10.47 -20.25
N THR A 104 -5.54 -11.37 -20.39
CA THR A 104 -4.37 -11.41 -19.52
C THR A 104 -3.30 -10.49 -20.13
N LEU A 105 -2.88 -9.47 -19.38
CA LEU A 105 -1.88 -8.49 -19.82
C LEU A 105 -0.46 -8.94 -19.48
N PHE A 106 -0.31 -9.60 -18.32
CA PHE A 106 0.99 -10.06 -17.82
C PHE A 106 0.82 -11.35 -17.00
N GLU A 107 1.77 -12.28 -17.13
CA GLU A 107 1.87 -13.47 -16.31
C GLU A 107 3.31 -13.97 -16.35
N ALA A 108 4.02 -13.85 -15.20
CA ALA A 108 5.42 -14.29 -15.04
C ALA A 108 5.78 -14.40 -13.57
N GLU A 109 6.98 -14.96 -13.29
CA GLU A 109 7.59 -14.85 -11.95
C GLU A 109 8.13 -13.45 -11.73
N GLY A 110 7.80 -12.87 -10.58
CA GLY A 110 8.31 -11.58 -10.12
C GLY A 110 9.33 -11.75 -8.99
N THR A 111 10.28 -10.83 -8.92
CA THR A 111 11.27 -10.76 -7.85
C THR A 111 10.87 -9.69 -6.84
N GLU A 112 11.09 -9.94 -5.56
CA GLU A 112 10.85 -8.95 -4.50
C GLU A 112 11.54 -7.62 -4.80
N TRP A 113 10.82 -6.50 -4.58
CA TRP A 113 11.21 -5.12 -4.89
C TRP A 113 11.29 -4.79 -6.38
N GLN A 114 10.87 -5.69 -7.26
CA GLN A 114 10.77 -5.41 -8.69
C GLN A 114 9.58 -4.49 -8.97
N THR A 115 9.79 -3.53 -9.89
CA THR A 115 8.72 -2.75 -10.52
C THR A 115 8.52 -3.25 -11.94
N ILE A 116 7.28 -3.52 -12.33
CA ILE A 116 6.91 -4.04 -13.64
C ILE A 116 5.95 -3.07 -14.29
N ASP A 117 6.31 -2.56 -15.47
CA ASP A 117 5.44 -1.73 -16.29
C ASP A 117 4.79 -2.56 -17.41
N VAL A 118 3.47 -2.62 -17.41
CA VAL A 118 2.67 -3.38 -18.36
C VAL A 118 1.84 -2.43 -19.21
N ARG A 119 1.97 -2.51 -20.51
CA ARG A 119 1.17 -1.70 -21.45
C ARG A 119 -0.18 -2.34 -21.71
N PHE A 120 -1.21 -1.50 -21.75
CA PHE A 120 -2.57 -1.87 -22.11
C PHE A 120 -3.11 -0.93 -23.18
N ASP A 121 -3.35 -1.49 -24.35
CA ASP A 121 -3.77 -0.80 -25.58
C ASP A 121 -5.30 -0.77 -25.77
N GLY A 122 -6.07 -1.12 -24.76
CA GLY A 122 -7.54 -1.14 -24.83
C GLY A 122 -8.13 -2.22 -25.74
N ARG A 123 -7.41 -3.35 -25.96
CA ARG A 123 -7.85 -4.46 -26.80
C ARG A 123 -8.10 -5.74 -25.98
N ASP A 124 -9.00 -6.58 -26.49
CA ASP A 124 -9.25 -7.91 -25.93
C ASP A 124 -8.14 -8.92 -26.33
N ALA A 125 -8.25 -10.16 -25.86
CA ALA A 125 -7.30 -11.23 -26.19
C ALA A 125 -7.25 -11.57 -27.70
N GLY A 126 -8.30 -11.24 -28.45
CA GLY A 126 -8.37 -11.41 -29.90
C GLY A 126 -7.87 -10.20 -30.69
N GLY A 127 -7.34 -9.17 -30.02
CA GLY A 127 -6.86 -7.93 -30.64
C GLY A 127 -7.96 -6.94 -31.05
N ARG A 128 -9.24 -7.21 -30.74
CA ARG A 128 -10.36 -6.31 -31.04
C ARG A 128 -10.40 -5.20 -30.02
N SER A 129 -10.62 -3.98 -30.47
CA SER A 129 -10.79 -2.83 -29.58
C SER A 129 -11.97 -2.99 -28.66
N LEU A 130 -11.75 -2.78 -27.38
CA LEU A 130 -12.80 -2.77 -26.36
C LEU A 130 -13.72 -1.54 -26.52
N ALA A 131 -14.96 -1.64 -26.11
CA ALA A 131 -15.89 -0.54 -26.09
C ALA A 131 -15.49 0.52 -25.04
N SER A 132 -15.89 1.78 -25.25
CA SER A 132 -15.78 2.79 -24.23
C SER A 132 -16.52 2.35 -22.97
N GLY A 133 -15.89 2.50 -21.81
CA GLY A 133 -16.45 2.05 -20.56
C GLY A 133 -15.42 1.82 -19.47
N ARG A 134 -15.87 1.31 -18.34
CA ARG A 134 -15.04 0.99 -17.19
C ARG A 134 -14.70 -0.50 -17.19
N TYR A 135 -13.47 -0.81 -16.88
CA TYR A 135 -12.94 -2.17 -16.75
C TYR A 135 -12.18 -2.31 -15.43
N PHE A 136 -12.09 -3.53 -14.92
CA PHE A 136 -11.29 -3.84 -13.74
C PHE A 136 -9.95 -4.40 -14.16
N LEU A 137 -8.89 -3.89 -13.54
CA LEU A 137 -7.55 -4.44 -13.56
C LEU A 137 -7.35 -5.21 -12.25
N ARG A 138 -7.09 -6.50 -12.34
CA ARG A 138 -6.80 -7.36 -11.20
C ARG A 138 -5.38 -7.88 -11.30
N SER A 139 -4.61 -7.65 -10.25
CA SER A 139 -3.29 -8.21 -10.04
C SER A 139 -3.37 -9.31 -8.97
N ASP A 140 -2.88 -10.49 -9.30
CA ASP A 140 -2.70 -11.59 -8.35
C ASP A 140 -1.19 -11.79 -8.14
N MET A 141 -0.73 -11.73 -6.90
CA MET A 141 0.67 -11.88 -6.47
C MET A 141 0.78 -12.81 -5.27
N ALA A 142 1.99 -13.22 -4.92
CA ALA A 142 2.27 -14.13 -3.80
C ALA A 142 1.79 -13.60 -2.43
N ASP A 143 1.66 -12.28 -2.26
CA ASP A 143 1.20 -11.61 -1.03
C ASP A 143 -0.28 -11.18 -1.08
N GLY A 144 -0.98 -11.43 -2.17
CA GLY A 144 -2.42 -11.20 -2.27
C GLY A 144 -2.90 -10.66 -3.61
N VAL A 145 -4.12 -10.16 -3.58
CA VAL A 145 -4.84 -9.66 -4.75
C VAL A 145 -5.07 -8.17 -4.59
N ASP A 146 -4.86 -7.41 -5.67
CA ASP A 146 -5.22 -6.00 -5.77
C ASP A 146 -6.11 -5.76 -6.99
N VAL A 147 -7.08 -4.84 -6.85
CA VAL A 147 -8.02 -4.51 -7.92
C VAL A 147 -8.14 -3.00 -8.05
N THR A 148 -8.03 -2.51 -9.26
CA THR A 148 -8.29 -1.11 -9.59
C THR A 148 -9.15 -0.99 -10.84
N THR A 149 -9.50 0.23 -11.23
CA THR A 149 -10.31 0.47 -12.42
C THR A 149 -9.53 1.25 -13.48
N VAL A 150 -9.79 0.93 -14.74
CA VAL A 150 -9.38 1.73 -15.88
C VAL A 150 -10.60 2.09 -16.72
N THR A 151 -10.63 3.32 -17.24
CA THR A 151 -11.68 3.79 -18.13
C THR A 151 -11.13 3.88 -19.55
N ILE A 152 -11.84 3.32 -20.51
CA ILE A 152 -11.53 3.42 -21.93
C ILE A 152 -12.44 4.46 -22.55
N LEU A 153 -11.87 5.43 -23.24
CA LEU A 153 -12.58 6.40 -24.06
C LEU A 153 -12.16 6.24 -25.53
N LYS A 154 -13.13 6.27 -26.42
CA LYS A 154 -12.93 6.32 -27.88
C LYS A 154 -13.48 7.61 -28.42
#